data_34f540b641dbcc3d389457c841012078
#
_entry.id   34f540b641dbcc3d389457c841012078
#
_cell.length_a   1.000
_cell.length_b   1.000
_cell.length_c   1.000
_cell.angle_alpha   90.00
_cell.angle_beta   90.00
_cell.angle_gamma   90.00
#
_symmetry.space_group_name_H-M   'P 1'
#
loop_
_entity.id
_entity.type
_entity.pdbx_description
1 polymer ?
#
loop_
_entity_poly.entity_id
_entity_poly.type
_entity_poly.pdbx_seq_one_letter_code
_entity_poly.pdbx_strand_id
1 'polypeptide(L)'
;ESLIPLLDFAKSVIPEDKQGCSPIVVKATAGLRMLGEKESSAILSYVEIFMKENYPFKLISENPVSIMGGDQEGVFAWITTNFLLGNIGNGVNLGKTAAIFDLGGGSTQIVFEPILKDKKFVEQEFKYDLNFGMKENYELYQYSHLGYGLNEGRNKIYNEIIDNNLKNSVITVSSLQKETLDTVLENPCLPPSTKLSDINVKLASGNQISVSFKNSNTEKDSFLQCRAITEKILKKDTQCLTQPCSFNGIHQPSLVKEFKDTSDLYVFSFFYDKTVPFGFPLNFNLKDLRNFAEIVCGGENSWKQEFSSIIDTSLLKDELELCMELTFQFELLHTGYEIPLERELKTCQKIDGNEIGWCLGVALEILSDDSSFQCGVNKVETKNQDLIEAANKAKEKESSNIVSLD
;
A
#
# COMPACT_ATOMS: atom_id res chain seq x y z
N GLU A 1 9.96 -13.78 16.41
CA GLU A 1 10.43 -12.62 17.22
C GLU A 1 9.66 -11.35 16.89
N SER A 2 9.40 -11.01 15.62
CA SER A 2 8.71 -9.78 15.19
C SER A 2 7.26 -9.66 15.68
N LEU A 3 6.56 -10.76 15.94
CA LEU A 3 5.18 -10.75 16.47
C LEU A 3 5.11 -10.53 17.98
N ILE A 4 6.18 -10.79 18.72
CA ILE A 4 6.19 -10.72 20.20
C ILE A 4 5.77 -9.32 20.69
N PRO A 5 6.34 -8.21 20.22
CA PRO A 5 5.93 -6.88 20.70
C PRO A 5 4.46 -6.57 20.46
N LEU A 6 3.90 -7.03 19.32
CA LEU A 6 2.48 -6.82 18.98
C LEU A 6 1.55 -7.64 19.88
N LEU A 7 1.89 -8.90 20.13
CA LEU A 7 1.12 -9.79 21.00
C LEU A 7 1.19 -9.38 22.46
N ASP A 8 2.36 -8.92 22.92
CA ASP A 8 2.54 -8.37 24.27
C ASP A 8 1.77 -7.07 24.46
N PHE A 9 1.75 -6.21 23.45
CA PHE A 9 0.91 -5.01 23.46
C PHE A 9 -0.58 -5.39 23.56
N ALA A 10 -1.07 -6.31 22.72
CA ALA A 10 -2.44 -6.79 22.80
C ALA A 10 -2.78 -7.34 24.19
N LYS A 11 -1.87 -8.12 24.78
CA LYS A 11 -2.02 -8.65 26.15
C LYS A 11 -2.05 -7.55 27.20
N SER A 12 -1.35 -6.44 27.00
CA SER A 12 -1.32 -5.33 27.95
C SER A 12 -2.60 -4.48 27.94
N VAL A 13 -3.28 -4.37 26.80
CA VAL A 13 -4.47 -3.51 26.63
C VAL A 13 -5.78 -4.26 26.80
N ILE A 14 -5.82 -5.58 26.54
CA ILE A 14 -7.01 -6.38 26.70
C ILE A 14 -7.10 -6.88 28.16
N PRO A 15 -8.21 -6.61 28.90
CA PRO A 15 -8.40 -7.09 30.26
C PRO A 15 -8.20 -8.61 30.36
N GLU A 16 -7.54 -9.06 31.43
CA GLU A 16 -7.13 -10.48 31.60
C GLU A 16 -8.30 -11.44 31.49
N ASP A 17 -9.46 -11.07 32.08
CA ASP A 17 -10.71 -11.88 32.05
C ASP A 17 -11.35 -11.93 30.65
N LYS A 18 -10.88 -11.12 29.69
CA LYS A 18 -11.34 -11.08 28.29
C LYS A 18 -10.35 -11.68 27.29
N GLN A 19 -9.11 -11.89 27.67
CA GLN A 19 -8.08 -12.37 26.74
C GLN A 19 -8.42 -13.74 26.14
N GLY A 20 -8.90 -14.69 26.96
CA GLY A 20 -9.23 -16.05 26.49
C GLY A 20 -10.42 -16.15 25.54
N CYS A 21 -11.21 -15.09 25.42
CA CYS A 21 -12.36 -15.01 24.50
C CYS A 21 -12.19 -13.92 23.43
N SER A 22 -11.12 -13.14 23.49
CA SER A 22 -10.79 -12.17 22.41
C SER A 22 -10.24 -12.88 21.19
N PRO A 23 -10.87 -12.71 20.03
CA PRO A 23 -10.40 -13.33 18.81
C PRO A 23 -9.09 -12.71 18.33
N ILE A 24 -8.20 -13.55 17.79
CA ILE A 24 -6.98 -13.11 17.13
C ILE A 24 -6.74 -13.90 15.85
N VAL A 25 -6.26 -13.19 14.83
CA VAL A 25 -5.82 -13.79 13.57
C VAL A 25 -4.48 -13.19 13.15
N VAL A 26 -3.68 -13.94 12.41
CA VAL A 26 -2.48 -13.46 11.75
C VAL A 26 -2.64 -13.64 10.25
N LYS A 27 -2.52 -12.56 9.51
CA LYS A 27 -2.58 -12.57 8.05
C LYS A 27 -1.23 -12.17 7.47
N ALA A 28 -0.65 -13.05 6.67
CA ALA A 28 0.53 -12.76 5.89
C ALA A 28 0.12 -12.29 4.48
N THR A 29 0.94 -11.48 3.84
CA THR A 29 0.64 -10.84 2.55
C THR A 29 1.65 -11.23 1.47
N ALA A 30 1.98 -10.33 0.54
CA ALA A 30 2.81 -10.60 -0.64
C ALA A 30 4.14 -11.30 -0.35
N GLY A 31 4.79 -11.00 0.77
CA GLY A 31 6.06 -11.62 1.14
C GLY A 31 5.97 -13.15 1.20
N LEU A 32 4.94 -13.67 1.86
CA LEU A 32 4.73 -15.12 1.94
C LEU A 32 4.09 -15.68 0.66
N ARG A 33 3.27 -14.90 -0.08
CA ARG A 33 2.75 -15.33 -1.38
C ARG A 33 3.88 -15.64 -2.39
N MET A 34 4.98 -14.89 -2.32
CA MET A 34 6.13 -15.04 -3.23
C MET A 34 7.18 -16.05 -2.77
N LEU A 35 7.12 -16.48 -1.50
CA LEU A 35 8.11 -17.41 -0.93
C LEU A 35 7.96 -18.84 -1.42
N GLY A 36 6.74 -19.22 -1.83
CA GLY A 36 6.38 -20.58 -2.21
C GLY A 36 5.63 -21.33 -1.11
N GLU A 37 4.84 -22.33 -1.51
CA GLU A 37 3.89 -23.02 -0.63
C GLU A 37 4.56 -23.74 0.54
N LYS A 38 5.66 -24.44 0.30
CA LYS A 38 6.37 -25.25 1.28
C LYS A 38 6.92 -24.40 2.43
N GLU A 39 7.67 -23.36 2.09
CA GLU A 39 8.31 -22.46 3.02
C GLU A 39 7.26 -21.64 3.79
N SER A 40 6.26 -21.14 3.08
CA SER A 40 5.15 -20.36 3.67
C SER A 40 4.36 -21.18 4.66
N SER A 41 3.98 -22.42 4.30
CA SER A 41 3.22 -23.31 5.20
C SER A 41 3.99 -23.65 6.46
N ALA A 42 5.31 -23.86 6.36
CA ALA A 42 6.16 -24.09 7.52
C ALA A 42 6.18 -22.89 8.48
N ILE A 43 6.32 -21.66 7.93
CA ILE A 43 6.30 -20.42 8.72
C ILE A 43 4.94 -20.25 9.41
N LEU A 44 3.83 -20.41 8.69
CA LEU A 44 2.49 -20.23 9.23
C LEU A 44 2.20 -21.22 10.36
N SER A 45 2.55 -22.49 10.16
CA SER A 45 2.38 -23.54 11.18
C SER A 45 3.19 -23.23 12.44
N TYR A 46 4.43 -22.76 12.29
CA TYR A 46 5.27 -22.38 13.43
C TYR A 46 4.68 -21.17 14.19
N VAL A 47 4.18 -20.16 13.49
CA VAL A 47 3.52 -18.99 14.10
C VAL A 47 2.27 -19.44 14.87
N GLU A 48 1.45 -20.31 14.29
CA GLU A 48 0.24 -20.81 14.95
C GLU A 48 0.55 -21.57 16.25
N ILE A 49 1.53 -22.50 16.22
CA ILE A 49 2.00 -23.22 17.40
C ILE A 49 2.51 -22.24 18.46
N PHE A 50 3.38 -21.30 18.06
CA PHE A 50 3.93 -20.30 18.97
C PHE A 50 2.86 -19.48 19.67
N MET A 51 1.82 -19.05 18.96
CA MET A 51 0.70 -18.29 19.55
C MET A 51 -0.11 -19.13 20.52
N LYS A 52 -0.42 -20.38 20.17
CA LYS A 52 -1.17 -21.30 21.05
C LYS A 52 -0.45 -21.60 22.37
N GLU A 53 0.88 -21.69 22.33
CA GLU A 53 1.68 -22.05 23.49
C GLU A 53 1.99 -20.87 24.42
N ASN A 54 2.02 -19.64 23.89
CA ASN A 54 2.57 -18.48 24.62
C ASN A 54 1.53 -17.39 24.92
N TYR A 55 0.35 -17.41 24.27
CA TYR A 55 -0.65 -16.35 24.41
C TYR A 55 -2.04 -16.90 24.71
N PRO A 56 -2.83 -16.19 25.55
CA PRO A 56 -4.14 -16.65 25.99
C PRO A 56 -5.25 -16.44 24.96
N PHE A 57 -4.99 -15.72 23.86
CA PHE A 57 -5.99 -15.32 22.90
C PHE A 57 -6.61 -16.48 22.14
N LYS A 58 -7.86 -16.31 21.75
CA LYS A 58 -8.57 -17.31 20.97
C LYS A 58 -8.23 -17.21 19.49
N LEU A 59 -7.59 -18.22 18.95
CA LEU A 59 -7.44 -18.36 17.50
C LEU A 59 -8.80 -18.74 16.91
N ILE A 60 -9.38 -17.84 16.14
CA ILE A 60 -10.69 -18.04 15.48
C ILE A 60 -10.49 -18.42 14.03
N SER A 61 -11.51 -19.06 13.44
CA SER A 61 -11.52 -19.61 12.08
C SER A 61 -10.76 -20.92 11.91
N GLU A 62 -11.01 -21.59 10.79
CA GLU A 62 -10.29 -22.82 10.42
C GLU A 62 -8.81 -22.55 10.12
N ASN A 63 -8.47 -21.34 9.67
CA ASN A 63 -7.11 -20.91 9.33
C ASN A 63 -6.77 -19.56 9.98
N PRO A 64 -6.55 -19.54 11.30
CA PRO A 64 -6.31 -18.30 12.04
C PRO A 64 -4.97 -17.62 11.68
N VAL A 65 -4.01 -18.42 11.23
CA VAL A 65 -2.72 -17.95 10.70
C VAL A 65 -2.65 -18.37 9.25
N SER A 66 -2.79 -17.42 8.33
CA SER A 66 -2.94 -17.72 6.90
C SER A 66 -2.36 -16.64 6.02
N ILE A 67 -2.18 -16.97 4.75
CA ILE A 67 -1.87 -15.97 3.71
C ILE A 67 -3.18 -15.38 3.22
N MET A 68 -3.27 -14.05 3.30
CA MET A 68 -4.39 -13.29 2.76
C MET A 68 -4.21 -13.08 1.25
N GLY A 69 -5.29 -13.21 0.48
CA GLY A 69 -5.31 -12.85 -0.93
C GLY A 69 -5.01 -11.36 -1.14
N GLY A 70 -4.46 -11.03 -2.31
CA GLY A 70 -4.17 -9.62 -2.61
C GLY A 70 -5.44 -8.79 -2.84
N ASP A 71 -6.51 -9.41 -3.29
CA ASP A 71 -7.86 -8.88 -3.39
C ASP A 71 -8.41 -8.47 -2.02
N GLN A 72 -8.35 -9.38 -1.05
CA GLN A 72 -8.76 -9.13 0.33
C GLN A 72 -7.90 -8.04 0.99
N GLU A 73 -6.57 -8.08 0.78
CA GLU A 73 -5.64 -7.07 1.32
C GLU A 73 -6.06 -5.66 0.92
N GLY A 74 -6.32 -5.45 -0.39
CA GLY A 74 -6.78 -4.16 -0.89
C GLY A 74 -8.17 -3.77 -0.37
N VAL A 75 -9.13 -4.71 -0.37
CA VAL A 75 -10.50 -4.42 0.10
C VAL A 75 -10.51 -4.07 1.58
N PHE A 76 -9.76 -4.76 2.43
CA PHE A 76 -9.68 -4.41 3.86
C PHE A 76 -9.00 -3.06 4.10
N ALA A 77 -8.01 -2.69 3.29
CA ALA A 77 -7.43 -1.36 3.34
C ALA A 77 -8.42 -0.28 2.90
N TRP A 78 -9.26 -0.58 1.89
CA TRP A 78 -10.35 0.31 1.46
C TRP A 78 -11.41 0.47 2.55
N ILE A 79 -11.82 -0.61 3.22
CA ILE A 79 -12.75 -0.58 4.36
C ILE A 79 -12.17 0.28 5.47
N THR A 80 -10.94 0.03 5.89
CA THR A 80 -10.27 0.83 6.93
C THR A 80 -10.32 2.32 6.60
N THR A 81 -9.87 2.69 5.41
CA THR A 81 -9.75 4.10 5.01
C THR A 81 -11.13 4.76 4.96
N ASN A 82 -12.09 4.15 4.30
CA ASN A 82 -13.43 4.73 4.16
C ASN A 82 -14.24 4.73 5.47
N PHE A 83 -14.01 3.77 6.35
CA PHE A 83 -14.58 3.76 7.69
C PHE A 83 -14.04 4.90 8.55
N LEU A 84 -12.73 5.09 8.59
CA LEU A 84 -12.09 6.18 9.34
C LEU A 84 -12.44 7.56 8.79
N LEU A 85 -12.67 7.69 7.48
CA LEU A 85 -13.16 8.93 6.86
C LEU A 85 -14.65 9.18 7.10
N GLY A 86 -15.38 8.22 7.69
CA GLY A 86 -16.84 8.30 7.86
C GLY A 86 -17.62 8.19 6.55
N ASN A 87 -17.01 7.67 5.49
CA ASN A 87 -17.69 7.47 4.21
C ASN A 87 -18.60 6.23 4.21
N ILE A 88 -18.30 5.25 5.06
CA ILE A 88 -19.06 4.00 5.27
C ILE A 88 -19.34 3.78 6.76
N GLY A 89 -20.26 2.86 7.07
CA GLY A 89 -20.64 2.55 8.46
C GLY A 89 -21.77 3.39 9.02
N ASN A 90 -22.36 4.27 8.22
CA ASN A 90 -23.46 5.16 8.62
C ASN A 90 -24.85 4.62 8.25
N GLY A 91 -24.94 3.42 7.73
CA GLY A 91 -26.18 2.76 7.31
C GLY A 91 -26.74 3.25 5.96
N VAL A 92 -26.02 4.10 5.24
CA VAL A 92 -26.41 4.62 3.91
C VAL A 92 -25.17 4.81 3.05
N ASN A 93 -25.16 4.21 1.85
CA ASN A 93 -24.14 4.50 0.84
C ASN A 93 -24.37 5.91 0.28
N LEU A 94 -23.50 6.85 0.66
CA LEU A 94 -23.54 8.24 0.19
C LEU A 94 -22.85 8.42 -1.18
N GLY A 95 -22.27 7.36 -1.74
CA GLY A 95 -21.52 7.38 -3.00
C GLY A 95 -20.37 8.38 -3.00
N LYS A 96 -19.66 8.53 -1.87
CA LYS A 96 -18.52 9.42 -1.67
C LYS A 96 -17.27 8.68 -1.22
N THR A 97 -17.19 7.41 -1.55
CA THR A 97 -16.06 6.59 -1.13
C THR A 97 -14.76 7.04 -1.79
N ALA A 98 -13.67 6.99 -1.04
CA ALA A 98 -12.34 7.26 -1.55
C ALA A 98 -11.78 6.03 -2.28
N ALA A 99 -10.96 6.27 -3.32
CA ALA A 99 -10.09 5.25 -3.87
C ALA A 99 -8.84 5.11 -3.02
N ILE A 100 -8.30 3.90 -2.93
CA ILE A 100 -7.04 3.63 -2.23
C ILE A 100 -5.99 3.03 -3.15
N PHE A 101 -4.75 3.38 -2.87
CA PHE A 101 -3.55 2.83 -3.49
C PHE A 101 -2.57 2.49 -2.37
N ASP A 102 -2.35 1.21 -2.17
CA ASP A 102 -1.40 0.70 -1.16
C ASP A 102 -0.12 0.24 -1.86
N LEU A 103 1.02 0.82 -1.52
CA LEU A 103 2.31 0.40 -2.05
C LEU A 103 3.08 -0.37 -0.97
N GLY A 104 2.88 -1.68 -0.93
CA GLY A 104 3.67 -2.57 -0.08
C GLY A 104 5.05 -2.90 -0.68
N GLY A 105 5.77 -3.82 -0.04
CA GLY A 105 7.10 -4.26 -0.52
C GLY A 105 7.03 -5.20 -1.73
N GLY A 106 6.11 -6.16 -1.72
CA GLY A 106 5.99 -7.20 -2.75
C GLY A 106 4.87 -6.98 -3.75
N SER A 107 3.84 -6.18 -3.40
CA SER A 107 2.69 -5.89 -4.26
C SER A 107 2.20 -4.48 -4.05
N THR A 108 1.39 -3.99 -5.00
CA THR A 108 0.60 -2.77 -4.84
C THR A 108 -0.87 -3.08 -5.11
N GLN A 109 -1.76 -2.51 -4.30
CA GLN A 109 -3.21 -2.68 -4.43
C GLN A 109 -3.86 -1.38 -4.89
N ILE A 110 -4.91 -1.54 -5.70
CA ILE A 110 -5.83 -0.47 -6.06
C ILE A 110 -7.26 -0.94 -5.80
N VAL A 111 -8.04 -0.16 -5.06
CA VAL A 111 -9.46 -0.45 -4.81
C VAL A 111 -10.27 0.83 -4.85
N PHE A 112 -11.37 0.82 -5.56
CA PHE A 112 -12.32 1.93 -5.60
C PHE A 112 -13.72 1.45 -6.04
N GLU A 113 -14.74 2.26 -5.75
CA GLU A 113 -16.10 2.08 -6.23
C GLU A 113 -16.27 2.79 -7.58
N PRO A 114 -16.31 2.07 -8.72
CA PRO A 114 -16.41 2.70 -10.03
C PRO A 114 -17.84 3.15 -10.34
N ILE A 115 -17.98 4.22 -11.13
CA ILE A 115 -19.26 4.64 -11.72
C ILE A 115 -19.42 3.93 -13.06
N LEU A 116 -20.10 2.82 -13.06
CA LEU A 116 -20.35 2.05 -14.27
C LEU A 116 -21.65 2.53 -14.95
N LYS A 117 -21.54 3.03 -16.19
CA LYS A 117 -22.67 3.56 -16.96
C LYS A 117 -23.77 2.51 -17.17
N ASP A 118 -23.38 1.26 -17.41
CA ASP A 118 -24.27 0.13 -17.65
C ASP A 118 -24.45 -0.79 -16.43
N LYS A 119 -23.96 -0.38 -15.25
CA LYS A 119 -23.99 -1.14 -13.99
C LYS A 119 -23.46 -2.58 -14.11
N LYS A 120 -22.49 -2.82 -14.99
CA LYS A 120 -21.90 -4.15 -15.17
C LYS A 120 -20.37 -4.05 -15.14
N PHE A 121 -19.78 -4.83 -14.28
CA PHE A 121 -18.37 -5.17 -14.42
C PHE A 121 -18.21 -6.10 -15.62
N VAL A 122 -17.16 -5.83 -16.39
CA VAL A 122 -16.88 -6.63 -17.59
C VAL A 122 -16.35 -8.01 -17.21
N GLU A 123 -15.54 -8.08 -16.15
CA GLU A 123 -14.93 -9.31 -15.67
C GLU A 123 -15.11 -9.45 -14.15
N GLN A 124 -15.59 -10.62 -13.73
CA GLN A 124 -15.91 -10.89 -12.32
C GLN A 124 -14.66 -10.96 -11.41
N GLU A 125 -13.51 -11.30 -11.96
CA GLU A 125 -12.25 -11.39 -11.19
C GLU A 125 -11.78 -10.06 -10.63
N PHE A 126 -12.20 -8.94 -11.24
CA PHE A 126 -11.87 -7.59 -10.76
C PHE A 126 -12.93 -7.00 -9.84
N LYS A 127 -14.06 -7.67 -9.73
CA LYS A 127 -15.19 -7.23 -8.92
C LYS A 127 -15.12 -7.79 -7.51
N TYR A 128 -15.43 -6.96 -6.54
CA TYR A 128 -15.68 -7.38 -5.17
C TYR A 128 -17.02 -6.81 -4.68
N ASP A 129 -17.95 -7.70 -4.32
CA ASP A 129 -19.24 -7.32 -3.73
C ASP A 129 -19.08 -7.26 -2.20
N LEU A 130 -19.04 -6.07 -1.65
CA LEU A 130 -18.90 -5.82 -0.22
C LEU A 130 -20.26 -5.48 0.40
N ASN A 131 -20.68 -6.28 1.37
CA ASN A 131 -21.80 -5.98 2.24
C ASN A 131 -21.25 -5.48 3.57
N PHE A 132 -21.43 -4.20 3.89
CA PHE A 132 -20.94 -3.60 5.12
C PHE A 132 -22.10 -3.24 6.04
N GLY A 133 -22.13 -3.83 7.25
CA GLY A 133 -23.28 -3.71 8.12
C GLY A 133 -24.56 -4.30 7.51
N MET A 134 -25.73 -3.80 7.93
CA MET A 134 -27.02 -4.38 7.51
C MET A 134 -27.63 -3.74 6.26
N LYS A 135 -27.08 -2.64 5.72
CA LYS A 135 -27.74 -1.85 4.69
C LYS A 135 -26.82 -1.24 3.63
N GLU A 136 -25.53 -1.42 3.74
CA GLU A 136 -24.57 -0.81 2.83
C GLU A 136 -23.98 -1.88 1.92
N ASN A 137 -24.20 -1.72 0.62
CA ASN A 137 -23.66 -2.61 -0.42
C ASN A 137 -22.77 -1.78 -1.34
N TYR A 138 -21.57 -2.26 -1.60
CA TYR A 138 -20.60 -1.63 -2.48
C TYR A 138 -20.14 -2.62 -3.54
N GLU A 139 -20.12 -2.18 -4.79
CA GLU A 139 -19.49 -2.91 -5.88
C GLU A 139 -18.14 -2.29 -6.16
N LEU A 140 -17.08 -2.96 -5.75
CA LEU A 140 -15.72 -2.45 -5.84
C LEU A 140 -14.99 -3.05 -7.03
N TYR A 141 -14.21 -2.21 -7.72
CA TYR A 141 -13.08 -2.67 -8.49
C TYR A 141 -11.92 -2.89 -7.53
N GLN A 142 -11.24 -4.01 -7.65
CA GLN A 142 -10.06 -4.33 -6.89
C GLN A 142 -9.02 -5.03 -7.76
N TYR A 143 -7.75 -4.73 -7.55
CA TYR A 143 -6.66 -5.55 -8.07
C TYR A 143 -5.40 -5.40 -7.21
N SER A 144 -4.66 -6.50 -7.08
CA SER A 144 -3.35 -6.56 -6.44
C SER A 144 -2.29 -6.94 -7.45
N HIS A 145 -1.41 -6.00 -7.79
CA HIS A 145 -0.30 -6.22 -8.71
C HIS A 145 0.89 -6.86 -7.97
N LEU A 146 0.88 -8.19 -7.85
CA LEU A 146 1.98 -8.93 -7.25
C LEU A 146 3.27 -8.75 -8.06
N GLY A 147 4.38 -8.50 -7.38
CA GLY A 147 5.67 -8.20 -7.99
C GLY A 147 5.84 -6.74 -8.44
N TYR A 148 4.92 -5.84 -8.03
CA TYR A 148 5.00 -4.39 -8.28
C TYR A 148 4.91 -3.56 -6.99
N GLY A 149 5.21 -4.16 -5.84
CA GLY A 149 5.55 -3.40 -4.64
C GLY A 149 6.93 -2.75 -4.77
N LEU A 150 7.29 -1.87 -3.84
CA LEU A 150 8.50 -1.06 -3.95
C LEU A 150 9.78 -1.89 -4.04
N ASN A 151 9.91 -2.94 -3.21
CA ASN A 151 11.11 -3.80 -3.21
C ASN A 151 11.24 -4.58 -4.52
N GLU A 152 10.12 -5.08 -5.04
CA GLU A 152 10.09 -5.79 -6.33
C GLU A 152 10.29 -4.82 -7.51
N GLY A 153 9.77 -3.61 -7.42
CA GLY A 153 10.02 -2.54 -8.39
C GLY A 153 11.51 -2.22 -8.49
N ARG A 154 12.18 -2.01 -7.34
CA ARG A 154 13.64 -1.84 -7.28
C ARG A 154 14.38 -3.01 -7.93
N ASN A 155 14.02 -4.23 -7.55
CA ASN A 155 14.66 -5.42 -8.10
C ASN A 155 14.46 -5.55 -9.62
N LYS A 156 13.28 -5.19 -10.15
CA LYS A 156 13.03 -5.15 -11.60
C LYS A 156 13.88 -4.09 -12.31
N ILE A 157 14.02 -2.90 -11.71
CA ILE A 157 14.87 -1.83 -12.24
C ILE A 157 16.33 -2.30 -12.29
N TYR A 158 16.83 -2.91 -11.23
CA TYR A 158 18.20 -3.48 -11.21
C TYR A 158 18.40 -4.55 -12.29
N ASN A 159 17.43 -5.46 -12.45
CA ASN A 159 17.50 -6.47 -13.52
C ASN A 159 17.53 -5.82 -14.91
N GLU A 160 16.71 -4.78 -15.16
CA GLU A 160 16.72 -4.07 -16.44
C GLU A 160 18.07 -3.38 -16.71
N ILE A 161 18.71 -2.83 -15.68
CA ILE A 161 20.06 -2.26 -15.78
C ILE A 161 21.07 -3.35 -16.11
N ILE A 162 21.03 -4.51 -15.44
CA ILE A 162 21.89 -5.65 -15.71
C ILE A 162 21.70 -6.15 -17.15
N ASP A 163 20.47 -6.31 -17.60
CA ASP A 163 20.14 -6.74 -18.97
C ASP A 163 20.65 -5.76 -20.03
N ASN A 164 20.57 -4.45 -19.78
CA ASN A 164 21.12 -3.44 -20.68
C ASN A 164 22.65 -3.53 -20.76
N ASN A 165 23.33 -3.80 -19.62
CA ASN A 165 24.78 -4.00 -19.61
C ASN A 165 25.20 -5.31 -20.31
N LEU A 166 24.40 -6.37 -20.23
CA LEU A 166 24.58 -7.59 -21.00
C LEU A 166 24.47 -7.33 -22.52
N LYS A 167 23.41 -6.64 -22.94
CA LYS A 167 23.18 -6.30 -24.37
C LYS A 167 24.31 -5.42 -24.93
N ASN A 168 24.86 -4.54 -24.12
CA ASN A 168 25.96 -3.66 -24.50
C ASN A 168 27.35 -4.32 -24.32
N SER A 169 27.40 -5.60 -23.98
CA SER A 169 28.65 -6.38 -23.78
C SER A 169 29.59 -5.81 -22.69
N VAL A 170 29.04 -5.05 -21.73
CA VAL A 170 29.79 -4.59 -20.55
C VAL A 170 30.07 -5.74 -19.59
N ILE A 171 29.09 -6.65 -19.48
CA ILE A 171 29.18 -7.89 -18.71
C ILE A 171 28.77 -9.08 -19.58
N THR A 172 29.04 -10.30 -19.11
CA THR A 172 28.72 -11.55 -19.82
C THR A 172 27.77 -12.41 -18.97
N VAL A 173 27.06 -13.34 -19.60
CA VAL A 173 26.20 -14.31 -18.90
C VAL A 173 26.98 -15.10 -17.85
N SER A 174 28.27 -15.48 -18.16
CA SER A 174 29.10 -16.19 -17.20
C SER A 174 29.47 -15.37 -15.97
N SER A 175 29.51 -14.04 -16.06
CA SER A 175 29.76 -13.17 -14.89
C SER A 175 28.60 -13.17 -13.93
N LEU A 176 27.37 -13.43 -14.39
CA LEU A 176 26.17 -13.54 -13.55
C LEU A 176 26.01 -14.90 -12.83
N GLN A 177 26.91 -15.84 -13.10
CA GLN A 177 26.96 -17.13 -12.39
C GLN A 177 27.80 -17.08 -11.11
N LYS A 178 28.46 -15.95 -10.85
CA LYS A 178 29.21 -15.68 -9.63
C LYS A 178 28.30 -15.17 -8.53
N GLU A 179 28.71 -15.30 -7.28
CA GLU A 179 28.02 -14.71 -6.12
C GLU A 179 28.12 -13.18 -6.12
N THR A 180 29.21 -12.63 -6.66
CA THR A 180 29.46 -11.19 -6.75
C THR A 180 29.89 -10.83 -8.16
N LEU A 181 29.33 -9.73 -8.68
CA LEU A 181 29.72 -9.16 -9.95
C LEU A 181 30.92 -8.22 -9.75
N ASP A 182 32.07 -8.55 -10.39
CA ASP A 182 33.30 -7.78 -10.25
C ASP A 182 33.21 -6.37 -10.89
N THR A 183 32.28 -6.20 -11.85
CA THR A 183 32.10 -4.95 -12.60
C THR A 183 31.08 -4.04 -11.91
N VAL A 184 31.47 -2.78 -11.64
CA VAL A 184 30.53 -1.76 -11.16
C VAL A 184 29.69 -1.25 -12.33
N LEU A 185 28.38 -1.37 -12.26
CA LEU A 185 27.44 -1.01 -13.33
C LEU A 185 26.99 0.45 -13.23
N GLU A 186 26.80 1.10 -14.39
CA GLU A 186 26.17 2.41 -14.44
C GLU A 186 24.67 2.28 -14.14
N ASN A 187 24.20 3.08 -13.21
CA ASN A 187 22.80 3.15 -12.79
C ASN A 187 22.31 4.60 -12.78
N PRO A 188 21.55 5.02 -13.79
CA PRO A 188 21.03 6.39 -13.86
C PRO A 188 19.97 6.69 -12.81
N CYS A 189 19.41 5.67 -12.12
CA CYS A 189 18.44 5.86 -11.06
C CYS A 189 19.06 6.23 -9.70
N LEU A 190 20.38 6.44 -9.65
CA LEU A 190 21.08 7.00 -8.49
C LEU A 190 21.31 8.50 -8.72
N PRO A 191 21.45 9.30 -7.64
CA PRO A 191 21.92 10.67 -7.77
C PRO A 191 23.31 10.74 -8.45
N PRO A 192 23.62 11.82 -9.19
CA PRO A 192 24.93 12.00 -9.85
C PRO A 192 26.11 11.87 -8.89
N SER A 193 27.20 11.28 -9.39
CA SER A 193 28.47 11.08 -8.65
C SER A 193 28.33 10.25 -7.37
N THR A 194 27.32 9.38 -7.29
CA THR A 194 27.13 8.46 -6.15
C THR A 194 27.48 7.02 -6.53
N LYS A 195 27.72 6.21 -5.49
CA LYS A 195 27.98 4.77 -5.60
C LYS A 195 27.19 4.02 -4.54
N LEU A 196 26.56 2.94 -4.96
CA LEU A 196 25.85 1.98 -4.13
C LEU A 196 26.54 0.63 -4.25
N SER A 197 27.01 0.06 -3.13
CA SER A 197 27.86 -1.13 -3.14
C SER A 197 27.12 -2.33 -2.56
N ASP A 198 27.45 -3.52 -3.10
CA ASP A 198 27.08 -4.83 -2.54
C ASP A 198 25.55 -5.04 -2.40
N ILE A 199 24.82 -4.60 -3.39
CA ILE A 199 23.35 -4.77 -3.44
C ILE A 199 23.02 -6.20 -3.90
N ASN A 200 22.24 -6.90 -3.08
CA ASN A 200 21.72 -8.21 -3.43
C ASN A 200 20.57 -8.09 -4.42
N VAL A 201 20.78 -8.54 -5.65
CA VAL A 201 19.80 -8.54 -6.72
C VAL A 201 19.35 -9.98 -6.98
N LYS A 202 18.03 -10.20 -6.93
CA LYS A 202 17.42 -11.47 -7.36
C LYS A 202 17.24 -11.44 -8.87
N LEU A 203 17.99 -12.25 -9.59
CA LEU A 203 17.91 -12.34 -11.04
C LEU A 203 16.61 -13.04 -11.49
N ALA A 204 16.22 -12.81 -12.74
CA ALA A 204 15.07 -13.49 -13.35
C ALA A 204 15.23 -15.04 -13.37
N SER A 205 16.48 -15.56 -13.32
CA SER A 205 16.77 -16.99 -13.16
C SER A 205 16.44 -17.55 -11.77
N GLY A 206 16.14 -16.70 -10.79
CA GLY A 206 15.95 -17.06 -9.38
C GLY A 206 17.22 -16.99 -8.54
N ASN A 207 18.39 -16.92 -9.14
CA ASN A 207 19.67 -16.77 -8.43
C ASN A 207 19.78 -15.36 -7.82
N GLN A 208 20.54 -15.25 -6.73
CA GLN A 208 20.92 -13.95 -6.16
C GLN A 208 22.39 -13.65 -6.48
N ILE A 209 22.67 -12.38 -6.76
CA ILE A 209 24.01 -11.89 -7.04
C ILE A 209 24.21 -10.54 -6.31
N SER A 210 25.40 -10.34 -5.75
CA SER A 210 25.82 -9.04 -5.21
C SER A 210 26.35 -8.16 -6.34
N VAL A 211 25.78 -6.96 -6.50
CA VAL A 211 26.11 -6.01 -7.57
C VAL A 211 26.40 -4.63 -6.96
N SER A 212 27.43 -3.98 -7.46
CA SER A 212 27.69 -2.58 -7.13
C SER A 212 27.30 -1.67 -8.30
N PHE A 213 26.68 -0.56 -8.00
CA PHE A 213 26.21 0.43 -8.95
C PHE A 213 26.87 1.80 -8.71
N LYS A 214 26.99 2.60 -9.74
CA LYS A 214 27.38 4.00 -9.66
C LYS A 214 26.61 4.83 -10.68
N ASN A 215 26.51 6.13 -10.43
CA ASN A 215 26.10 7.08 -11.46
C ASN A 215 27.25 8.03 -11.74
N SER A 216 27.89 7.84 -12.90
CA SER A 216 29.00 8.70 -13.34
C SER A 216 28.55 9.96 -14.07
N ASN A 217 27.25 10.16 -14.30
CA ASN A 217 26.72 11.35 -14.93
C ASN A 217 26.96 12.56 -14.04
N THR A 218 27.23 13.69 -14.67
CA THR A 218 27.43 14.98 -13.98
C THR A 218 26.26 15.91 -14.17
N GLU A 219 25.23 15.52 -14.94
CA GLU A 219 24.14 16.35 -15.39
C GLU A 219 22.77 15.85 -14.91
N LYS A 220 21.77 16.76 -15.05
CA LYS A 220 20.41 16.67 -14.51
C LYS A 220 19.50 15.57 -15.11
N ASP A 221 20.04 14.63 -15.88
CA ASP A 221 19.22 13.67 -16.63
C ASP A 221 18.87 12.37 -15.89
N SER A 222 19.31 12.20 -14.63
CA SER A 222 19.08 10.96 -13.86
C SER A 222 17.60 10.60 -13.78
N PHE A 223 16.73 11.56 -13.48
CA PHE A 223 15.29 11.32 -13.42
C PHE A 223 14.72 10.83 -14.75
N LEU A 224 15.04 11.49 -15.87
CA LEU A 224 14.51 11.11 -17.18
C LEU A 224 15.01 9.73 -17.64
N GLN A 225 16.28 9.42 -17.39
CA GLN A 225 16.84 8.10 -17.71
C GLN A 225 16.24 7.02 -16.83
N CYS A 226 16.04 7.29 -15.55
CA CYS A 226 15.38 6.37 -14.62
C CYS A 226 13.92 6.13 -15.01
N ARG A 227 13.20 7.16 -15.41
CA ARG A 227 11.83 7.05 -15.94
C ARG A 227 11.74 6.05 -17.09
N ALA A 228 12.63 6.17 -18.08
CA ALA A 228 12.62 5.28 -19.25
C ALA A 228 12.80 3.79 -18.84
N ILE A 229 13.58 3.51 -17.80
CA ILE A 229 13.73 2.17 -17.24
C ILE A 229 12.44 1.74 -16.52
N THR A 230 11.87 2.64 -15.72
CA THR A 230 10.68 2.37 -14.91
C THR A 230 9.44 2.16 -15.80
N GLU A 231 9.23 2.99 -16.82
CA GLU A 231 8.15 2.80 -17.80
C GLU A 231 8.23 1.40 -18.45
N LYS A 232 9.44 0.95 -18.77
CA LYS A 232 9.66 -0.37 -19.37
C LYS A 232 9.27 -1.53 -18.46
N ILE A 233 9.57 -1.45 -17.16
CA ILE A 233 9.20 -2.51 -16.21
C ILE A 233 7.70 -2.56 -15.93
N LEU A 234 6.95 -1.48 -16.15
CA LEU A 234 5.49 -1.46 -16.04
C LEU A 234 4.80 -2.22 -17.18
N LYS A 235 5.50 -2.46 -18.29
CA LYS A 235 4.96 -3.21 -19.44
C LYS A 235 3.60 -2.68 -19.90
N LYS A 236 3.49 -1.35 -20.07
CA LYS A 236 2.25 -0.69 -20.46
C LYS A 236 1.69 -1.19 -21.79
N ASP A 237 2.56 -1.60 -22.73
CA ASP A 237 2.18 -2.11 -24.05
C ASP A 237 1.75 -3.58 -24.07
N THR A 238 1.71 -4.25 -22.90
CA THR A 238 1.21 -5.62 -22.82
C THR A 238 -0.25 -5.67 -23.26
N GLN A 239 -0.56 -6.61 -24.15
CA GLN A 239 -1.93 -6.80 -24.64
C GLN A 239 -2.91 -6.98 -23.48
N CYS A 240 -3.93 -6.18 -23.47
CA CYS A 240 -5.01 -6.21 -22.50
C CYS A 240 -6.27 -6.80 -23.17
N LEU A 241 -6.89 -7.75 -22.53
CA LEU A 241 -8.06 -8.45 -23.08
C LEU A 241 -9.31 -7.57 -23.04
N THR A 242 -9.45 -6.79 -22.00
CA THR A 242 -10.62 -5.93 -21.74
C THR A 242 -10.19 -4.51 -21.47
N GLN A 243 -10.64 -3.56 -22.27
CA GLN A 243 -10.35 -2.13 -22.12
C GLN A 243 -11.34 -1.46 -21.14
N PRO A 244 -10.94 -0.40 -20.42
CA PRO A 244 -9.61 0.22 -20.36
C PRO A 244 -8.64 -0.59 -19.49
N CYS A 245 -7.33 -0.35 -19.64
CA CYS A 245 -6.29 -1.11 -18.98
C CYS A 245 -5.29 -0.23 -18.26
N SER A 246 -4.82 -0.68 -17.12
CA SER A 246 -3.69 -0.09 -16.41
C SER A 246 -2.36 -0.54 -17.03
N PHE A 247 -1.50 -1.19 -16.33
CA PHE A 247 -0.20 -1.69 -16.79
C PHE A 247 -0.15 -3.23 -16.73
N ASN A 248 0.86 -3.82 -17.36
CA ASN A 248 1.06 -5.27 -17.42
C ASN A 248 -0.16 -6.06 -17.95
N GLY A 249 -0.98 -5.43 -18.82
CA GLY A 249 -2.14 -6.06 -19.44
C GLY A 249 -3.36 -6.26 -18.54
N ILE A 250 -3.47 -5.54 -17.42
CA ILE A 250 -4.55 -5.69 -16.45
C ILE A 250 -5.66 -4.68 -16.74
N HIS A 251 -6.90 -5.17 -16.82
CA HIS A 251 -8.10 -4.31 -16.92
C HIS A 251 -8.23 -3.42 -15.68
N GLN A 252 -8.57 -2.15 -15.91
CA GLN A 252 -8.88 -1.19 -14.83
C GLN A 252 -9.87 -0.15 -15.34
N PRO A 253 -11.03 0.03 -14.68
CA PRO A 253 -11.93 1.14 -14.99
C PRO A 253 -11.20 2.48 -14.86
N SER A 254 -11.52 3.41 -15.75
CA SER A 254 -10.82 4.68 -15.83
C SER A 254 -11.05 5.55 -14.59
N LEU A 255 -9.97 5.94 -13.92
CA LEU A 255 -10.01 6.89 -12.79
C LEU A 255 -10.46 8.31 -13.20
N VAL A 256 -10.49 8.60 -14.50
CA VAL A 256 -10.93 9.89 -15.05
C VAL A 256 -12.39 9.87 -15.46
N LYS A 257 -12.88 8.75 -16.03
CA LYS A 257 -14.23 8.66 -16.61
C LYS A 257 -15.21 7.89 -15.74
N GLU A 258 -14.70 6.97 -14.96
CA GLU A 258 -15.48 5.99 -14.20
C GLU A 258 -15.23 6.10 -12.68
N PHE A 259 -14.69 7.23 -12.25
CA PHE A 259 -14.54 7.57 -10.84
C PHE A 259 -14.89 9.06 -10.64
N LYS A 260 -15.44 9.43 -9.47
CA LYS A 260 -15.88 10.81 -9.22
C LYS A 260 -14.70 11.75 -9.04
N ASP A 261 -14.71 12.88 -9.74
CA ASP A 261 -13.69 13.93 -9.56
C ASP A 261 -13.68 14.50 -8.13
N THR A 262 -14.84 14.44 -7.44
CA THR A 262 -14.99 14.94 -6.07
C THR A 262 -14.63 13.92 -5.00
N SER A 263 -14.36 12.68 -5.36
CA SER A 263 -13.90 11.64 -4.43
C SER A 263 -12.38 11.68 -4.27
N ASP A 264 -11.91 11.45 -3.07
CA ASP A 264 -10.49 11.51 -2.74
C ASP A 264 -9.73 10.28 -3.28
N LEU A 265 -8.46 10.48 -3.60
CA LEU A 265 -7.48 9.42 -3.88
C LEU A 265 -6.49 9.35 -2.73
N TYR A 266 -6.47 8.25 -2.00
CA TYR A 266 -5.53 8.02 -0.90
C TYR A 266 -4.42 7.07 -1.32
N VAL A 267 -3.17 7.51 -1.17
CA VAL A 267 -1.98 6.70 -1.37
C VAL A 267 -1.24 6.56 -0.04
N PHE A 268 -0.81 5.36 0.35
CA PHE A 268 -0.20 5.13 1.66
C PHE A 268 0.87 4.04 1.63
N SER A 269 1.33 3.61 2.81
CA SER A 269 2.51 2.73 2.97
C SER A 269 3.75 3.38 2.38
N PHE A 270 4.48 2.77 1.47
CA PHE A 270 5.69 3.36 0.91
C PHE A 270 5.47 4.69 0.16
N PHE A 271 4.25 5.00 -0.28
CA PHE A 271 3.96 6.35 -0.79
C PHE A 271 4.15 7.42 0.30
N TYR A 272 3.82 7.11 1.54
CA TYR A 272 4.06 7.98 2.68
C TYR A 272 5.51 7.91 3.16
N ASP A 273 6.02 6.68 3.39
CA ASP A 273 7.31 6.46 4.04
C ASP A 273 8.51 7.00 3.25
N LYS A 274 8.37 7.08 1.91
CA LYS A 274 9.42 7.57 1.00
C LYS A 274 9.21 9.00 0.51
N THR A 275 8.23 9.71 1.05
CA THR A 275 7.93 11.12 0.68
C THR A 275 7.87 12.03 1.90
N VAL A 276 6.93 11.82 2.79
CA VAL A 276 6.64 12.73 3.91
C VAL A 276 7.81 12.92 4.88
N PRO A 277 8.57 11.86 5.28
CA PRO A 277 9.75 12.03 6.12
C PRO A 277 10.83 12.91 5.49
N PHE A 278 10.81 13.08 4.18
CA PHE A 278 11.70 13.93 3.41
C PHE A 278 11.08 15.30 3.09
N GLY A 279 10.04 15.71 3.83
CA GLY A 279 9.42 17.04 3.73
C GLY A 279 8.37 17.20 2.62
N PHE A 280 7.93 16.12 1.99
CA PHE A 280 6.88 16.17 0.99
C PHE A 280 5.50 16.41 1.65
N PRO A 281 4.58 17.18 1.02
CA PRO A 281 3.28 17.50 1.61
C PRO A 281 2.32 16.30 1.62
N LEU A 282 1.39 16.30 2.59
CA LEU A 282 0.35 15.27 2.70
C LEU A 282 -0.70 15.34 1.57
N ASN A 283 -0.97 16.53 1.04
CA ASN A 283 -1.85 16.76 -0.10
C ASN A 283 -0.99 17.27 -1.26
N PHE A 284 -1.07 16.61 -2.39
CA PHE A 284 -0.21 16.89 -3.54
C PHE A 284 -0.89 16.47 -4.85
N ASN A 285 -0.31 16.85 -5.96
CA ASN A 285 -0.62 16.28 -7.27
C ASN A 285 0.62 15.61 -7.89
N LEU A 286 0.46 14.92 -9.00
CA LEU A 286 1.59 14.19 -9.59
C LEU A 286 2.69 15.10 -10.17
N LYS A 287 2.39 16.39 -10.45
CA LYS A 287 3.45 17.35 -10.79
C LYS A 287 4.35 17.63 -9.60
N ASP A 288 3.76 17.74 -8.39
CA ASP A 288 4.53 17.97 -7.18
C ASP A 288 5.45 16.77 -6.91
N LEU A 289 4.92 15.54 -7.02
CA LEU A 289 5.71 14.31 -6.85
C LEU A 289 6.82 14.20 -7.90
N ARG A 290 6.53 14.54 -9.16
CA ARG A 290 7.51 14.58 -10.23
C ARG A 290 8.64 15.57 -9.93
N ASN A 291 8.29 16.80 -9.54
CA ASN A 291 9.27 17.83 -9.22
C ASN A 291 10.14 17.41 -8.04
N PHE A 292 9.53 16.80 -7.01
CA PHE A 292 10.26 16.28 -5.86
C PHE A 292 11.25 15.18 -6.28
N ALA A 293 10.82 14.23 -7.11
CA ALA A 293 11.70 13.20 -7.66
C ALA A 293 12.82 13.79 -8.53
N GLU A 294 12.54 14.78 -9.37
CA GLU A 294 13.55 15.49 -10.19
C GLU A 294 14.62 16.14 -9.30
N ILE A 295 14.23 16.79 -8.21
CA ILE A 295 15.16 17.42 -7.26
C ILE A 295 16.01 16.37 -6.56
N VAL A 296 15.39 15.28 -6.04
CA VAL A 296 16.10 14.19 -5.36
C VAL A 296 17.09 13.52 -6.31
N CYS A 297 16.67 13.23 -7.53
CA CYS A 297 17.54 12.65 -8.57
C CYS A 297 18.65 13.58 -9.05
N GLY A 298 18.50 14.88 -8.88
CA GLY A 298 19.50 15.89 -9.25
C GLY A 298 20.75 15.93 -8.37
N GLY A 299 20.73 15.22 -7.24
CA GLY A 299 21.85 15.07 -6.32
C GLY A 299 22.13 16.29 -5.46
N GLU A 300 23.29 16.28 -4.76
CA GLU A 300 23.61 17.21 -3.68
C GLU A 300 23.52 18.69 -4.08
N ASN A 301 23.86 19.04 -5.29
CA ASN A 301 23.76 20.44 -5.76
C ASN A 301 22.29 20.88 -5.88
N SER A 302 21.43 20.02 -6.38
CA SER A 302 19.99 20.26 -6.47
C SER A 302 19.36 20.35 -5.06
N TRP A 303 19.74 19.44 -4.17
CA TRP A 303 19.23 19.44 -2.79
C TRP A 303 19.58 20.72 -2.05
N LYS A 304 20.81 21.21 -2.17
CA LYS A 304 21.24 22.46 -1.54
C LYS A 304 20.49 23.68 -2.05
N GLN A 305 20.11 23.69 -3.33
CA GLN A 305 19.38 24.82 -3.93
C GLN A 305 17.91 24.81 -3.51
N GLU A 306 17.26 23.65 -3.53
CA GLU A 306 15.80 23.55 -3.43
C GLU A 306 15.33 23.19 -2.01
N PHE A 307 16.14 22.42 -1.25
CA PHE A 307 15.72 21.88 0.07
C PHE A 307 16.42 22.53 1.27
N SER A 308 17.48 23.30 1.09
CA SER A 308 18.33 23.77 2.19
C SER A 308 17.61 24.56 3.29
N SER A 309 16.41 25.07 3.03
CA SER A 309 15.58 25.79 3.99
C SER A 309 14.43 24.94 4.59
N ILE A 310 14.19 23.74 4.07
CA ILE A 310 12.99 22.95 4.37
C ILE A 310 13.33 21.58 4.95
N ILE A 311 14.43 20.95 4.48
CA ILE A 311 14.79 19.56 4.81
C ILE A 311 16.25 19.50 5.23
N ASP A 312 16.54 18.64 6.20
CA ASP A 312 17.92 18.22 6.47
C ASP A 312 18.42 17.33 5.32
N THR A 313 19.19 17.93 4.42
CA THR A 313 19.72 17.24 3.24
C THR A 313 20.69 16.10 3.59
N SER A 314 21.13 15.98 4.86
CA SER A 314 21.93 14.84 5.30
C SER A 314 21.16 13.53 5.23
N LEU A 315 19.83 13.55 5.42
CA LEU A 315 18.96 12.37 5.30
C LEU A 315 18.99 11.78 3.89
N LEU A 316 19.13 12.62 2.86
CA LEU A 316 19.17 12.19 1.46
C LEU A 316 20.47 11.48 1.08
N LYS A 317 21.56 11.73 1.84
CA LYS A 317 22.87 11.09 1.56
C LYS A 317 22.88 9.61 1.92
N ASP A 318 22.06 9.21 2.88
CA ASP A 318 21.95 7.82 3.32
C ASP A 318 20.91 7.05 2.52
N GLU A 319 20.04 7.75 1.75
CA GLU A 319 18.93 7.20 0.97
C GLU A 319 19.18 7.28 -0.55
N LEU A 320 20.30 6.71 -1.00
CA LEU A 320 20.70 6.79 -2.42
C LEU A 320 19.69 6.15 -3.40
N GLU A 321 18.89 5.19 -2.94
CA GLU A 321 17.84 4.56 -3.75
C GLU A 321 16.58 5.43 -3.87
N LEU A 322 16.46 6.52 -3.09
CA LEU A 322 15.25 7.36 -3.06
C LEU A 322 14.91 7.96 -4.43
N CYS A 323 15.92 8.31 -5.24
CA CYS A 323 15.69 8.75 -6.62
C CYS A 323 14.92 7.69 -7.43
N MET A 324 15.35 6.44 -7.38
CA MET A 324 14.73 5.30 -8.04
C MET A 324 13.31 5.04 -7.51
N GLU A 325 13.16 5.09 -6.19
CA GLU A 325 11.89 4.82 -5.49
C GLU A 325 10.81 5.87 -5.81
N LEU A 326 11.17 7.15 -5.79
CA LEU A 326 10.26 8.24 -6.16
C LEU A 326 9.90 8.21 -7.65
N THR A 327 10.87 7.89 -8.52
CA THR A 327 10.61 7.72 -9.94
C THR A 327 9.64 6.56 -10.19
N PHE A 328 9.82 5.43 -9.49
CA PHE A 328 8.90 4.30 -9.56
C PHE A 328 7.50 4.67 -9.06
N GLN A 329 7.38 5.36 -7.94
CA GLN A 329 6.09 5.81 -7.41
C GLN A 329 5.37 6.75 -8.40
N PHE A 330 6.09 7.70 -8.96
CA PHE A 330 5.53 8.61 -9.98
C PHE A 330 5.04 7.84 -11.20
N GLU A 331 5.86 6.97 -11.78
CA GLU A 331 5.49 6.22 -12.98
C GLU A 331 4.36 5.21 -12.71
N LEU A 332 4.36 4.58 -11.53
CA LEU A 332 3.27 3.67 -11.13
C LEU A 332 1.92 4.40 -11.09
N LEU A 333 1.88 5.60 -10.50
CA LEU A 333 0.65 6.40 -10.40
C LEU A 333 0.25 7.03 -11.73
N HIS A 334 1.22 7.62 -12.45
CA HIS A 334 0.95 8.36 -13.68
C HIS A 334 0.79 7.46 -14.90
N THR A 335 1.82 6.68 -15.23
CA THR A 335 1.85 5.80 -16.41
C THR A 335 1.09 4.50 -16.14
N GLY A 336 1.26 3.93 -14.95
CA GLY A 336 0.63 2.68 -14.55
C GLY A 336 -0.88 2.82 -14.38
N TYR A 337 -1.31 3.54 -13.38
CA TYR A 337 -2.73 3.72 -13.04
C TYR A 337 -3.45 4.83 -13.83
N GLU A 338 -2.75 5.56 -14.70
CA GLU A 338 -3.28 6.64 -15.54
C GLU A 338 -3.92 7.80 -14.75
N ILE A 339 -3.35 8.12 -13.59
CA ILE A 339 -3.79 9.29 -12.82
C ILE A 339 -3.28 10.56 -13.52
N PRO A 340 -4.16 11.54 -13.81
CA PRO A 340 -3.77 12.81 -14.41
C PRO A 340 -2.79 13.60 -13.53
N LEU A 341 -1.86 14.35 -14.16
CA LEU A 341 -0.85 15.12 -13.44
C LEU A 341 -1.42 16.12 -12.44
N GLU A 342 -2.59 16.68 -12.73
CA GLU A 342 -3.26 17.71 -11.92
C GLU A 342 -4.19 17.12 -10.85
N ARG A 343 -4.42 15.80 -10.86
CA ARG A 343 -5.32 15.17 -9.91
C ARG A 343 -4.72 15.24 -8.51
N GLU A 344 -5.47 15.79 -7.56
CA GLU A 344 -5.09 15.80 -6.14
C GLU A 344 -5.10 14.39 -5.57
N LEU A 345 -4.04 14.07 -4.83
CA LEU A 345 -3.88 12.87 -4.03
C LEU A 345 -3.62 13.27 -2.58
N LYS A 346 -3.96 12.37 -1.68
CA LYS A 346 -3.70 12.51 -0.25
C LYS A 346 -2.86 11.35 0.23
N THR A 347 -1.85 11.64 1.05
CA THR A 347 -1.08 10.61 1.74
C THR A 347 -1.14 10.84 3.24
N CYS A 348 -1.23 9.78 4.00
CA CYS A 348 -1.13 9.85 5.46
C CYS A 348 -0.78 8.47 6.01
N GLN A 349 -0.26 8.46 7.23
CA GLN A 349 -0.05 7.23 8.00
C GLN A 349 -1.25 6.92 8.89
N LYS A 350 -1.96 7.96 9.34
CA LYS A 350 -3.08 7.85 10.27
C LYS A 350 -4.22 8.77 9.88
N ILE A 351 -5.44 8.32 10.15
CA ILE A 351 -6.67 9.13 10.11
C ILE A 351 -7.25 9.10 11.52
N ASP A 352 -7.48 10.27 12.10
CA ASP A 352 -7.97 10.43 13.51
C ASP A 352 -7.17 9.59 14.52
N GLY A 353 -5.84 9.52 14.36
CA GLY A 353 -4.94 8.79 15.24
C GLY A 353 -4.86 7.28 14.98
N ASN A 354 -5.66 6.72 14.11
CA ASN A 354 -5.68 5.31 13.74
C ASN A 354 -4.87 5.06 12.45
N GLU A 355 -4.03 4.04 12.44
CA GLU A 355 -3.25 3.67 11.27
C GLU A 355 -4.15 3.20 10.13
N ILE A 356 -3.80 3.63 8.90
CA ILE A 356 -4.44 3.14 7.69
C ILE A 356 -3.67 1.93 7.15
N GLY A 357 -4.43 0.98 6.64
CA GLY A 357 -3.93 -0.30 6.16
C GLY A 357 -5.05 -1.34 6.28
N TRP A 358 -4.80 -2.57 6.05
CA TRP A 358 -5.83 -3.62 6.02
C TRP A 358 -6.24 -4.15 7.40
N CYS A 359 -5.45 -3.93 8.46
CA CYS A 359 -5.66 -4.58 9.77
C CYS A 359 -7.01 -4.23 10.42
N LEU A 360 -7.41 -2.95 10.42
CA LEU A 360 -8.70 -2.53 10.99
C LEU A 360 -9.87 -3.09 10.16
N GLY A 361 -9.74 -3.15 8.83
CA GLY A 361 -10.76 -3.75 7.97
C GLY A 361 -11.01 -5.21 8.29
N VAL A 362 -9.95 -6.01 8.49
CA VAL A 362 -10.06 -7.41 8.96
C VAL A 362 -10.70 -7.47 10.35
N ALA A 363 -10.32 -6.58 11.27
CA ALA A 363 -10.90 -6.55 12.60
C ALA A 363 -12.41 -6.24 12.56
N LEU A 364 -12.84 -5.29 11.73
CA LEU A 364 -14.26 -4.96 11.54
C LEU A 364 -15.05 -6.15 10.95
N GLU A 365 -14.48 -6.89 10.00
CA GLU A 365 -15.09 -8.12 9.47
C GLU A 365 -15.27 -9.17 10.57
N ILE A 366 -14.21 -9.45 11.33
CA ILE A 366 -14.26 -10.41 12.45
C ILE A 366 -15.30 -10.00 13.48
N LEU A 367 -15.38 -8.71 13.81
CA LEU A 367 -16.31 -8.16 14.80
C LEU A 367 -17.76 -8.17 14.31
N SER A 368 -18.00 -8.20 13.01
CA SER A 368 -19.35 -8.28 12.44
C SER A 368 -19.97 -9.68 12.54
N ASP A 369 -19.17 -10.71 12.79
CA ASP A 369 -19.63 -12.09 12.98
C ASP A 369 -19.85 -12.41 14.47
N ASP A 370 -21.10 -12.37 14.92
CA ASP A 370 -21.51 -12.68 16.30
C ASP A 370 -21.00 -14.05 16.78
N SER A 371 -20.76 -15.01 15.88
CA SER A 371 -20.22 -16.34 16.21
C SER A 371 -18.76 -16.31 16.63
N SER A 372 -18.03 -15.28 16.28
CA SER A 372 -16.60 -15.09 16.61
C SER A 372 -16.38 -14.83 18.10
N PHE A 373 -17.38 -14.25 18.79
CA PHE A 373 -17.31 -13.92 20.21
C PHE A 373 -17.96 -14.98 21.08
N GLN A 374 -17.16 -15.68 21.87
CA GLN A 374 -17.65 -16.63 22.87
C GLN A 374 -17.47 -16.13 24.32
N CYS A 375 -17.10 -14.88 24.50
CA CYS A 375 -17.29 -14.24 25.79
C CYS A 375 -18.79 -14.16 26.04
N GLY A 376 -19.28 -14.78 27.11
CA GLY A 376 -20.63 -14.51 27.59
C GLY A 376 -20.73 -12.99 27.79
N VAL A 377 -21.17 -12.28 26.76
CA VAL A 377 -21.54 -10.89 26.90
C VAL A 377 -22.76 -10.90 27.77
N ASN A 378 -22.57 -10.65 29.05
CA ASN A 378 -23.67 -10.08 29.84
C ASN A 378 -24.04 -8.83 29.03
N LYS A 379 -25.18 -8.89 28.36
CA LYS A 379 -25.71 -7.83 27.51
C LYS A 379 -25.52 -6.48 28.18
N VAL A 380 -24.52 -5.72 27.76
CA VAL A 380 -24.44 -4.28 27.99
C VAL A 380 -25.37 -3.59 26.96
N GLU A 381 -26.50 -4.21 26.65
CA GLU A 381 -27.54 -3.65 25.76
C GLU A 381 -28.24 -2.44 26.34
N THR A 382 -28.15 -2.20 27.63
CA THR A 382 -28.88 -1.10 28.27
C THR A 382 -28.09 0.20 28.36
N LYS A 383 -26.77 0.19 28.49
CA LYS A 383 -26.02 1.44 28.65
C LYS A 383 -25.77 2.21 27.36
N ASN A 384 -25.64 1.55 26.23
CA ASN A 384 -25.44 2.25 24.96
C ASN A 384 -26.75 2.80 24.38
N GLN A 385 -27.88 2.12 24.58
CA GLN A 385 -29.21 2.67 24.24
C GLN A 385 -29.55 3.87 25.09
N ASP A 386 -29.26 3.83 26.38
CA ASP A 386 -29.48 4.99 27.28
C ASP A 386 -28.59 6.18 26.92
N LEU A 387 -27.36 5.97 26.48
CA LEU A 387 -26.47 7.04 26.00
C LEU A 387 -26.90 7.60 24.65
N ILE A 388 -27.38 6.75 23.72
CA ILE A 388 -27.93 7.19 22.43
C ILE A 388 -29.25 7.95 22.61
N GLU A 389 -30.12 7.48 23.48
CA GLU A 389 -31.35 8.22 23.83
C GLU A 389 -31.06 9.53 24.56
N ALA A 390 -30.06 9.57 25.45
CA ALA A 390 -29.64 10.81 26.11
C ALA A 390 -29.02 11.81 25.13
N ALA A 391 -28.21 11.34 24.15
CA ALA A 391 -27.66 12.19 23.12
C ALA A 391 -28.74 12.72 22.14
N ASN A 392 -29.71 11.88 21.79
CA ASN A 392 -30.84 12.30 20.95
C ASN A 392 -31.78 13.30 21.67
N LYS A 393 -32.05 13.10 22.96
CA LYS A 393 -32.81 14.08 23.79
C LYS A 393 -32.06 15.40 24.00
N ALA A 394 -30.73 15.39 24.02
CA ALA A 394 -29.93 16.61 24.09
C ALA A 394 -30.02 17.42 22.78
N LYS A 395 -29.98 16.72 21.63
CA LYS A 395 -30.14 17.34 20.30
C LYS A 395 -31.56 17.89 20.06
N GLU A 396 -32.59 17.23 20.55
CA GLU A 396 -33.98 17.74 20.50
C GLU A 396 -34.20 18.98 21.36
N LYS A 397 -33.52 19.07 22.53
CA LYS A 397 -33.55 20.28 23.36
C LYS A 397 -32.79 21.46 22.76
N GLU A 398 -31.70 21.25 22.05
CA GLU A 398 -31.00 22.31 21.33
C GLU A 398 -31.82 22.84 20.14
N SER A 399 -32.51 21.98 19.40
CA SER A 399 -33.36 22.39 18.29
C SER A 399 -34.66 23.08 18.74
N SER A 400 -35.18 22.79 19.91
CA SER A 400 -36.37 23.48 20.46
C SER A 400 -36.05 24.85 21.07
N ASN A 401 -34.79 25.11 21.45
CA ASN A 401 -34.36 26.43 21.93
C ASN A 401 -34.00 27.43 20.82
N ILE A 402 -33.90 26.99 19.57
CA ILE A 402 -33.67 27.87 18.42
C ILE A 402 -34.96 28.41 17.81
N VAL A 403 -36.12 27.82 18.13
CA VAL A 403 -37.44 28.23 17.58
C VAL A 403 -38.19 29.24 18.46
N SER A 404 -37.60 29.70 19.57
CA SER A 404 -38.26 30.67 20.49
C SER A 404 -37.55 32.03 20.59
N LEU A 405 -36.85 32.47 19.54
CA LEU A 405 -36.27 33.79 19.39
C LEU A 405 -36.64 34.36 18.00
N ASP A 406 -37.97 34.57 17.79
CA ASP A 406 -38.53 35.50 16.83
C ASP A 406 -39.67 36.28 17.50
#